data_0560f70b024f380859e1674a96c17067
#
_entry.id   0560f70b024f380859e1674a96c17067
#
_cell.length_a   1.000
_cell.length_b   1.000
_cell.length_c   1.000
_cell.angle_alpha   90.00
_cell.angle_beta   90.00
_cell.angle_gamma   90.00
#
_symmetry.space_group_name_H-M   'P 1'
#
loop_
_entity.id
_entity.type
_entity.pdbx_description
1 polymer ?
#
loop_
_entity_poly.entity_id
_entity_poly.type
_entity_poly.pdbx_seq_one_letter_code
_entity_poly.pdbx_strand_id
1 'polypeptide(L)'
;MSRGRRNTTGRPMARKAAKYTILNVTEPAELMEFIIKKMDGISRNKVKSLLSNRVVLVDNVITTQYNFALKPGMKVQISKAKNNHEFKHPMLKIVYEDAYIIVVEKKEGLLSVATDHVKERTAQHILSEYVKRSHRNNRIFVVHRLDRETSGLMMYAKDEKTMNTLRDNWHDIVKDRRYVTIVSGDMERDAGSIESWLTDRKLYVSSSPVDDGTGKYALT
;
A
#
# COMPACT_ATOMS: atom_id res chain seq x y z
N MET A 1 -40.59 -17.16 -53.78
CA MET A 1 -40.50 -16.99 -52.32
C MET A 1 -39.20 -16.29 -52.00
N SER A 2 -39.29 -14.96 -51.84
CA SER A 2 -38.10 -14.08 -51.58
C SER A 2 -38.10 -13.71 -50.09
N ARG A 3 -37.04 -14.08 -49.36
CA ARG A 3 -36.87 -13.70 -47.95
C ARG A 3 -36.02 -12.41 -47.88
N GLY A 4 -36.69 -11.32 -47.43
CA GLY A 4 -36.10 -10.02 -47.21
C GLY A 4 -35.02 -10.04 -46.10
N ARG A 5 -33.84 -9.49 -46.41
CA ARG A 5 -32.78 -9.18 -45.43
C ARG A 5 -33.21 -7.97 -44.60
N ARG A 6 -33.30 -8.14 -43.28
CA ARG A 6 -33.47 -7.02 -42.34
C ARG A 6 -32.10 -6.33 -42.13
N ASN A 7 -31.99 -5.08 -42.52
CA ASN A 7 -30.90 -4.19 -42.17
C ASN A 7 -31.00 -3.87 -40.67
N THR A 8 -30.03 -4.31 -39.90
CA THR A 8 -29.83 -3.86 -38.51
C THR A 8 -28.96 -2.61 -38.53
N THR A 9 -29.61 -1.45 -38.44
CA THR A 9 -28.95 -0.17 -38.19
C THR A 9 -28.27 -0.20 -36.82
N GLY A 10 -26.95 -0.24 -36.80
CA GLY A 10 -26.14 -0.18 -35.59
C GLY A 10 -26.41 1.13 -34.82
N ARG A 11 -26.89 1.03 -33.60
CA ARG A 11 -26.97 2.14 -32.66
C ARG A 11 -25.55 2.72 -32.47
N PRO A 12 -25.37 4.04 -32.52
CA PRO A 12 -24.07 4.65 -32.24
C PRO A 12 -23.72 4.35 -30.76
N MET A 13 -22.53 3.76 -30.53
CA MET A 13 -21.98 3.56 -29.19
C MET A 13 -21.86 4.92 -28.50
N ALA A 14 -22.65 5.16 -27.45
CA ALA A 14 -22.53 6.32 -26.61
C ALA A 14 -21.07 6.40 -26.09
N ARG A 15 -20.37 7.50 -26.40
CA ARG A 15 -19.05 7.82 -25.85
C ARG A 15 -19.16 7.77 -24.33
N LYS A 16 -18.53 6.79 -23.68
CA LYS A 16 -18.43 6.76 -22.21
C LYS A 16 -17.83 8.08 -21.75
N ALA A 17 -18.60 8.83 -20.94
CA ALA A 17 -18.13 10.08 -20.34
C ALA A 17 -16.76 9.84 -19.69
N ALA A 18 -15.83 10.80 -19.86
CA ALA A 18 -14.48 10.70 -19.34
C ALA A 18 -14.53 10.41 -17.83
N LYS A 19 -13.92 9.31 -17.42
CA LYS A 19 -13.92 8.80 -16.06
C LYS A 19 -13.17 9.70 -15.08
N TYR A 20 -12.27 10.55 -15.60
CA TYR A 20 -11.38 11.42 -14.84
C TYR A 20 -11.45 12.87 -15.33
N THR A 21 -11.25 13.83 -14.40
CA THR A 21 -10.76 15.15 -14.72
C THR A 21 -9.24 15.08 -14.80
N ILE A 22 -8.64 15.46 -15.93
CA ILE A 22 -7.19 15.41 -16.15
C ILE A 22 -6.65 16.82 -16.12
N LEU A 23 -5.64 17.06 -15.27
CA LEU A 23 -4.93 18.33 -15.13
C LEU A 23 -3.46 18.08 -15.48
N ASN A 24 -2.95 18.80 -16.51
CA ASN A 24 -1.54 18.69 -16.91
C ASN A 24 -0.70 19.68 -16.09
N VAL A 25 0.41 19.18 -15.54
CA VAL A 25 1.36 19.98 -14.77
C VAL A 25 2.32 20.67 -15.71
N THR A 26 2.33 22.01 -15.69
CA THR A 26 3.17 22.84 -16.56
C THR A 26 4.34 23.50 -15.81
N GLU A 27 4.27 23.58 -14.49
CA GLU A 27 5.29 24.17 -13.61
C GLU A 27 5.41 23.33 -12.32
N PRO A 28 6.55 23.34 -11.62
CA PRO A 28 6.69 22.66 -10.35
C PRO A 28 5.70 23.21 -9.31
N ALA A 29 5.02 22.33 -8.56
CA ALA A 29 4.07 22.73 -7.53
C ALA A 29 3.84 21.58 -6.53
N GLU A 30 3.29 21.88 -5.35
CA GLU A 30 2.73 20.85 -4.47
C GLU A 30 1.32 20.45 -4.94
N LEU A 31 1.00 19.16 -4.82
CA LEU A 31 -0.24 18.57 -5.34
C LEU A 31 -1.50 19.31 -4.88
N MET A 32 -1.60 19.65 -3.59
CA MET A 32 -2.79 20.36 -3.06
C MET A 32 -2.94 21.74 -3.66
N GLU A 33 -1.87 22.53 -3.65
CA GLU A 33 -1.88 23.91 -4.19
C GLU A 33 -2.15 23.91 -5.70
N PHE A 34 -1.59 22.92 -6.41
CA PHE A 34 -1.84 22.73 -7.83
C PHE A 34 -3.33 22.46 -8.13
N ILE A 35 -3.95 21.53 -7.37
CA ILE A 35 -5.38 21.21 -7.55
C ILE A 35 -6.24 22.42 -7.24
N ILE A 36 -5.94 23.17 -6.17
CA ILE A 36 -6.68 24.40 -5.82
C ILE A 36 -6.56 25.45 -6.93
N LYS A 37 -5.35 25.65 -7.46
CA LYS A 37 -5.09 26.61 -8.55
C LYS A 37 -5.79 26.23 -9.86
N LYS A 38 -5.87 24.93 -10.18
CA LYS A 38 -6.41 24.44 -11.46
C LYS A 38 -7.91 24.16 -11.46
N MET A 39 -8.51 24.05 -10.27
CA MET A 39 -9.96 23.80 -10.11
C MET A 39 -10.62 24.95 -9.39
N ASP A 40 -11.06 25.96 -10.15
CA ASP A 40 -11.72 27.15 -9.62
C ASP A 40 -12.84 26.79 -8.63
N GLY A 41 -12.83 27.47 -7.46
CA GLY A 41 -13.85 27.32 -6.43
C GLY A 41 -13.73 26.06 -5.56
N ILE A 42 -12.68 25.20 -5.75
CA ILE A 42 -12.48 24.07 -4.87
C ILE A 42 -11.86 24.49 -3.54
N SER A 43 -12.50 24.15 -2.42
CA SER A 43 -11.95 24.44 -1.10
C SER A 43 -10.81 23.49 -0.72
N ARG A 44 -9.89 23.96 0.14
CA ARG A 44 -8.81 23.12 0.71
C ARG A 44 -9.35 21.87 1.40
N ASN A 45 -10.47 21.97 2.11
CA ASN A 45 -11.13 20.82 2.75
C ASN A 45 -11.65 19.80 1.72
N LYS A 46 -12.17 20.27 0.60
CA LYS A 46 -12.62 19.38 -0.48
C LYS A 46 -11.43 18.65 -1.12
N VAL A 47 -10.29 19.32 -1.32
CA VAL A 47 -9.07 18.65 -1.83
C VAL A 47 -8.57 17.60 -0.82
N LYS A 48 -8.53 17.92 0.49
CA LYS A 48 -8.20 16.93 1.53
C LYS A 48 -9.12 15.71 1.45
N SER A 49 -10.43 15.93 1.26
CA SER A 49 -11.40 14.84 1.10
C SER A 49 -11.15 14.02 -0.17
N LEU A 50 -10.77 14.64 -1.29
CA LEU A 50 -10.41 13.90 -2.52
C LEU A 50 -9.17 13.03 -2.31
N LEU A 51 -8.15 13.55 -1.64
CA LEU A 51 -6.92 12.82 -1.33
C LEU A 51 -7.20 11.65 -0.36
N SER A 52 -7.91 11.90 0.75
CA SER A 52 -8.27 10.86 1.73
C SER A 52 -9.19 9.78 1.14
N ASN A 53 -10.06 10.16 0.20
CA ASN A 53 -10.92 9.24 -0.53
C ASN A 53 -10.20 8.51 -1.69
N ARG A 54 -8.89 8.75 -1.88
CA ARG A 54 -8.05 8.02 -2.84
C ARG A 54 -8.53 8.13 -4.29
N VAL A 55 -9.14 9.26 -4.65
CA VAL A 55 -9.66 9.54 -6.00
C VAL A 55 -8.72 10.40 -6.83
N VAL A 56 -7.58 10.79 -6.27
CA VAL A 56 -6.51 11.56 -6.95
C VAL A 56 -5.39 10.61 -7.34
N LEU A 57 -5.00 10.65 -8.62
CA LEU A 57 -3.86 9.91 -9.16
C LEU A 57 -2.86 10.91 -9.77
N VAL A 58 -1.58 10.63 -9.60
CA VAL A 58 -0.49 11.29 -10.32
C VAL A 58 0.16 10.24 -11.20
N ASP A 59 0.20 10.47 -12.52
CA ASP A 59 0.70 9.51 -13.53
C ASP A 59 0.15 8.08 -13.35
N ASN A 60 -1.18 7.98 -13.11
CA ASN A 60 -1.94 6.75 -12.85
C ASN A 60 -1.68 6.09 -11.48
N VAL A 61 -0.91 6.71 -10.59
CA VAL A 61 -0.66 6.21 -9.23
C VAL A 61 -1.53 6.98 -8.24
N ILE A 62 -2.31 6.26 -7.41
CA ILE A 62 -3.10 6.88 -6.34
C ILE A 62 -2.14 7.58 -5.39
N THR A 63 -2.37 8.87 -5.16
CA THR A 63 -1.55 9.72 -4.30
C THR A 63 -2.45 10.39 -3.26
N THR A 64 -2.13 10.17 -1.98
CA THR A 64 -2.86 10.75 -0.84
C THR A 64 -2.07 11.87 -0.16
N GLN A 65 -0.79 11.99 -0.47
CA GLN A 65 0.11 12.99 0.09
C GLN A 65 -0.21 14.37 -0.48
N TYR A 66 -0.62 15.29 0.37
CA TYR A 66 -1.07 16.63 -0.04
C TYR A 66 0.07 17.53 -0.56
N ASN A 67 1.29 17.37 -0.03
CA ASN A 67 2.50 18.10 -0.42
C ASN A 67 3.39 17.30 -1.40
N PHE A 68 2.80 16.36 -2.16
CA PHE A 68 3.52 15.63 -3.20
C PHE A 68 4.09 16.61 -4.23
N ALA A 69 5.39 16.55 -4.49
CA ALA A 69 6.09 17.45 -5.42
C ALA A 69 5.77 17.04 -6.87
N LEU A 70 5.02 17.87 -7.56
CA LEU A 70 4.71 17.73 -8.98
C LEU A 70 5.82 18.35 -9.84
N LYS A 71 6.14 17.67 -10.94
CA LYS A 71 7.10 18.14 -11.95
C LYS A 71 6.37 18.42 -13.28
N PRO A 72 6.86 19.36 -14.11
CA PRO A 72 6.32 19.58 -15.45
C PRO A 72 6.26 18.27 -16.24
N GLY A 73 5.17 18.07 -16.97
CA GLY A 73 4.89 16.84 -17.75
C GLY A 73 4.07 15.80 -17.00
N MET A 74 3.97 15.85 -15.66
CA MET A 74 3.10 14.95 -14.91
C MET A 74 1.62 15.23 -15.15
N LYS A 75 0.77 14.22 -14.95
CA LYS A 75 -0.69 14.29 -15.10
C LYS A 75 -1.36 14.01 -13.77
N VAL A 76 -2.11 14.98 -13.27
CA VAL A 76 -2.99 14.78 -12.11
C VAL A 76 -4.37 14.39 -12.62
N GLN A 77 -4.89 13.26 -12.17
CA GLN A 77 -6.18 12.71 -12.58
C GLN A 77 -7.08 12.65 -11.34
N ILE A 78 -8.29 13.21 -11.45
CA ILE A 78 -9.28 13.18 -10.38
C ILE A 78 -10.47 12.35 -10.86
N SER A 79 -10.76 11.23 -10.20
CA SER A 79 -11.87 10.37 -10.57
C SER A 79 -13.21 11.07 -10.35
N LYS A 80 -14.07 11.06 -11.38
CA LYS A 80 -15.46 11.56 -11.31
C LYS A 80 -16.41 10.50 -10.73
N ALA A 81 -16.00 9.24 -10.69
CA ALA A 81 -16.80 8.17 -10.11
C ALA A 81 -16.66 8.20 -8.58
N LYS A 82 -17.77 8.09 -7.85
CA LYS A 82 -17.72 7.82 -6.41
C LYS A 82 -16.91 6.53 -6.18
N ASN A 83 -15.72 6.67 -5.63
CA ASN A 83 -14.88 5.62 -5.03
C ASN A 83 -14.91 4.21 -5.66
N ASN A 84 -14.63 4.07 -6.95
CA ASN A 84 -14.37 2.74 -7.53
C ASN A 84 -13.00 2.16 -7.14
N HIS A 85 -12.17 2.91 -6.39
CA HIS A 85 -10.85 2.52 -5.91
C HIS A 85 -10.78 2.37 -4.39
N GLU A 86 -11.92 2.43 -3.69
CA GLU A 86 -11.93 2.18 -2.25
C GLU A 86 -11.47 0.74 -1.98
N PHE A 87 -10.36 0.64 -1.27
CA PHE A 87 -9.88 -0.65 -0.80
C PHE A 87 -10.73 -1.08 0.40
N LYS A 88 -11.45 -2.18 0.26
CA LYS A 88 -12.22 -2.80 1.35
C LYS A 88 -11.80 -4.25 1.49
N HIS A 89 -11.24 -4.58 2.63
CA HIS A 89 -10.91 -5.95 2.97
C HIS A 89 -11.09 -6.16 4.50
N PRO A 90 -11.71 -7.26 4.96
CA PRO A 90 -12.00 -7.46 6.39
C PRO A 90 -10.76 -7.54 7.26
N MET A 91 -9.64 -8.03 6.72
CA MET A 91 -8.38 -8.30 7.45
C MET A 91 -7.27 -7.28 7.17
N LEU A 92 -7.50 -6.30 6.30
CA LEU A 92 -6.47 -5.37 5.86
C LEU A 92 -7.07 -4.00 5.58
N LYS A 93 -6.48 -2.94 6.15
CA LYS A 93 -6.88 -1.56 5.94
C LYS A 93 -5.68 -0.76 5.46
N ILE A 94 -5.82 -0.03 4.35
CA ILE A 94 -4.78 0.89 3.90
C ILE A 94 -4.87 2.17 4.74
N VAL A 95 -3.77 2.54 5.41
CA VAL A 95 -3.67 3.76 6.23
C VAL A 95 -2.92 4.88 5.53
N TYR A 96 -1.97 4.54 4.66
CA TYR A 96 -1.24 5.51 3.84
C TYR A 96 -0.89 4.91 2.48
N GLU A 97 -0.85 5.75 1.46
CA GLU A 97 -0.37 5.37 0.12
C GLU A 97 0.10 6.59 -0.65
N ASP A 98 1.25 6.46 -1.31
CA ASP A 98 1.77 7.42 -2.26
C ASP A 98 2.29 6.74 -3.55
N ALA A 99 3.18 7.39 -4.28
CA ALA A 99 3.78 6.83 -5.49
C ALA A 99 4.72 5.65 -5.22
N TYR A 100 5.32 5.58 -4.03
CA TYR A 100 6.43 4.70 -3.69
C TYR A 100 6.08 3.60 -2.71
N ILE A 101 5.21 3.90 -1.73
CA ILE A 101 4.87 2.99 -0.66
C ILE A 101 3.36 2.86 -0.45
N ILE A 102 2.99 1.78 0.20
CA ILE A 102 1.65 1.55 0.75
C ILE A 102 1.79 1.01 2.17
N VAL A 103 1.18 1.69 3.13
CA VAL A 103 1.16 1.29 4.54
C VAL A 103 -0.23 0.77 4.88
N VAL A 104 -0.27 -0.36 5.52
CA VAL A 104 -1.51 -1.04 5.88
C VAL A 104 -1.53 -1.42 7.35
N GLU A 105 -2.71 -1.45 7.92
CA GLU A 105 -3.01 -2.10 9.18
C GLU A 105 -3.48 -3.52 8.88
N LYS A 106 -2.69 -4.51 9.33
CA LYS A 106 -2.99 -5.95 9.19
C LYS A 106 -3.65 -6.45 10.46
N LYS A 107 -4.73 -7.21 10.33
CA LYS A 107 -5.29 -7.95 11.46
C LYS A 107 -4.56 -9.26 11.69
N GLU A 108 -4.66 -9.80 12.89
CA GLU A 108 -4.24 -11.15 13.25
C GLU A 108 -4.92 -12.20 12.37
N GLY A 109 -4.31 -13.35 12.19
CA GLY A 109 -4.80 -14.44 11.34
C GLY A 109 -4.45 -14.31 9.85
N LEU A 110 -4.07 -13.12 9.35
CA LEU A 110 -3.66 -12.90 7.96
C LEU A 110 -2.14 -13.07 7.81
N LEU A 111 -1.72 -13.89 6.86
CA LEU A 111 -0.30 -14.00 6.48
C LEU A 111 0.18 -12.73 5.78
N SER A 112 1.39 -12.28 6.10
CA SER A 112 2.04 -11.14 5.45
C SER A 112 2.45 -11.44 4.01
N VAL A 113 3.04 -12.61 3.80
CA VAL A 113 3.60 -13.10 2.53
C VAL A 113 3.17 -14.53 2.27
N ALA A 114 3.29 -14.97 1.02
CA ALA A 114 3.01 -16.35 0.65
C ALA A 114 3.95 -17.34 1.34
N THR A 115 3.43 -18.52 1.60
CA THR A 115 4.18 -19.70 2.01
C THR A 115 4.05 -20.78 0.93
N ASP A 116 4.74 -21.89 1.06
CA ASP A 116 4.64 -23.01 0.11
C ASP A 116 3.20 -23.55 -0.01
N HIS A 117 2.42 -23.46 1.08
CA HIS A 117 1.05 -23.97 1.16
C HIS A 117 -0.05 -22.93 0.94
N VAL A 118 0.21 -21.64 1.15
CA VAL A 118 -0.79 -20.55 1.05
C VAL A 118 -0.25 -19.43 0.18
N LYS A 119 -0.73 -19.33 -1.06
CA LYS A 119 -0.27 -18.31 -2.01
C LYS A 119 -1.19 -17.11 -2.10
N GLU A 120 -2.51 -17.31 -2.04
CA GLU A 120 -3.48 -16.27 -2.41
C GLU A 120 -4.07 -15.51 -1.22
N ARG A 121 -4.05 -16.07 -0.01
CA ARG A 121 -4.63 -15.45 1.19
C ARG A 121 -3.56 -14.74 2.03
N THR A 122 -2.87 -13.79 1.42
CA THR A 122 -1.80 -13.01 2.09
C THR A 122 -2.00 -11.52 1.86
N ALA A 123 -1.49 -10.69 2.76
CA ALA A 123 -1.55 -9.25 2.62
C ALA A 123 -0.87 -8.78 1.32
N GLN A 124 0.27 -9.39 0.95
CA GLN A 124 0.96 -9.12 -0.30
C GLN A 124 0.09 -9.42 -1.53
N HIS A 125 -0.58 -10.58 -1.56
CA HIS A 125 -1.43 -10.94 -2.70
C HIS A 125 -2.62 -9.99 -2.83
N ILE A 126 -3.31 -9.70 -1.72
CA ILE A 126 -4.46 -8.80 -1.67
C ILE A 126 -4.09 -7.40 -2.18
N LEU A 127 -2.93 -6.88 -1.75
CA LEU A 127 -2.43 -5.58 -2.20
C LEU A 127 -1.95 -5.60 -3.66
N SER A 128 -1.37 -6.71 -4.12
CA SER A 128 -0.99 -6.89 -5.52
C SER A 128 -2.20 -6.80 -6.44
N GLU A 129 -3.29 -7.46 -6.09
CA GLU A 129 -4.55 -7.36 -6.83
C GLU A 129 -5.16 -5.95 -6.76
N TYR A 130 -5.03 -5.28 -5.63
CA TYR A 130 -5.49 -3.90 -5.48
C TYR A 130 -4.74 -2.93 -6.41
N VAL A 131 -3.39 -2.95 -6.43
CA VAL A 131 -2.62 -2.01 -7.25
C VAL A 131 -2.76 -2.30 -8.75
N LYS A 132 -2.94 -3.56 -9.14
CA LYS A 132 -3.21 -3.96 -10.53
C LYS A 132 -4.51 -3.39 -11.09
N ARG A 133 -5.49 -3.04 -10.24
CA ARG A 133 -6.73 -2.37 -10.69
C ARG A 133 -6.47 -1.02 -11.35
N SER A 134 -5.43 -0.31 -10.93
CA SER A 134 -5.04 0.96 -11.54
C SER A 134 -4.23 0.74 -12.83
N HIS A 135 -3.29 -0.19 -12.82
CA HIS A 135 -2.51 -0.59 -13.99
C HIS A 135 -1.96 -2.01 -13.81
N ARG A 136 -2.13 -2.86 -14.84
CA ARG A 136 -1.81 -4.29 -14.78
C ARG A 136 -0.35 -4.62 -14.43
N ASN A 137 0.58 -3.69 -14.71
CA ASN A 137 2.01 -3.87 -14.44
C ASN A 137 2.42 -3.40 -13.04
N ASN A 138 1.50 -2.79 -12.26
CA ASN A 138 1.80 -2.40 -10.89
C ASN A 138 2.06 -3.64 -10.03
N ARG A 139 3.07 -3.53 -9.17
CA ARG A 139 3.52 -4.61 -8.28
C ARG A 139 3.64 -4.10 -6.86
N ILE A 140 3.70 -5.05 -5.93
CA ILE A 140 3.96 -4.81 -4.51
C ILE A 140 5.19 -5.63 -4.11
N PHE A 141 6.11 -4.98 -3.41
CA PHE A 141 7.36 -5.54 -2.93
C PHE A 141 7.37 -5.52 -1.40
N VAL A 142 7.75 -6.64 -0.81
CA VAL A 142 7.77 -6.81 0.65
C VAL A 142 9.02 -6.13 1.21
N VAL A 143 8.83 -5.20 2.13
CA VAL A 143 9.92 -4.53 2.86
C VAL A 143 10.21 -5.27 4.16
N HIS A 144 9.19 -5.55 4.95
CA HIS A 144 9.25 -6.30 6.20
C HIS A 144 7.98 -7.14 6.38
N ARG A 145 7.93 -7.94 7.43
CA ARG A 145 6.77 -8.79 7.73
C ARG A 145 6.36 -8.70 9.19
N LEU A 146 5.09 -8.98 9.44
CA LEU A 146 4.53 -9.37 10.74
C LEU A 146 4.14 -10.84 10.65
N ASP A 147 4.17 -11.52 11.76
CA ASP A 147 3.70 -12.90 11.83
C ASP A 147 2.18 -12.99 11.64
N ARG A 148 1.67 -14.18 11.40
CA ARG A 148 0.26 -14.40 11.15
C ARG A 148 -0.60 -13.89 12.30
N GLU A 149 -0.23 -14.20 13.52
CA GLU A 149 -0.98 -13.86 14.73
C GLU A 149 -0.68 -12.44 15.26
N THR A 150 0.22 -11.70 14.60
CA THR A 150 0.54 -10.32 14.95
C THR A 150 -0.30 -9.36 14.11
N SER A 151 -1.06 -8.48 14.74
CA SER A 151 -1.71 -7.33 14.11
C SER A 151 -0.81 -6.10 14.14
N GLY A 152 -1.10 -5.11 13.29
CA GLY A 152 -0.39 -3.84 13.29
C GLY A 152 -0.01 -3.32 11.92
N LEU A 153 0.85 -2.30 11.92
CA LEU A 153 1.26 -1.59 10.72
C LEU A 153 2.33 -2.36 9.92
N MET A 154 2.10 -2.44 8.64
CA MET A 154 3.06 -2.97 7.67
C MET A 154 3.22 -2.03 6.49
N MET A 155 4.44 -1.98 5.95
CA MET A 155 4.79 -1.21 4.78
C MET A 155 5.19 -2.13 3.62
N TYR A 156 4.74 -1.76 2.43
CA TYR A 156 5.14 -2.37 1.17
C TYR A 156 5.64 -1.29 0.22
N ALA A 157 6.64 -1.61 -0.60
CA ALA A 157 7.08 -0.75 -1.68
C ALA A 157 6.29 -1.05 -2.97
N LYS A 158 6.18 -0.05 -3.84
CA LYS A 158 5.52 -0.17 -5.15
C LYS A 158 6.51 -0.38 -6.30
N ASP A 159 7.79 -0.24 -6.03
CA ASP A 159 8.88 -0.53 -6.95
C ASP A 159 10.07 -1.15 -6.21
N GLU A 160 10.93 -1.83 -6.97
CA GLU A 160 12.07 -2.57 -6.43
C GLU A 160 13.15 -1.66 -5.86
N LYS A 161 13.38 -0.50 -6.46
CA LYS A 161 14.36 0.49 -5.97
C LYS A 161 13.96 0.98 -4.58
N THR A 162 12.70 1.35 -4.41
CA THR A 162 12.16 1.77 -3.11
C THR A 162 12.25 0.65 -2.08
N MET A 163 11.94 -0.60 -2.48
CA MET A 163 12.08 -1.76 -1.59
C MET A 163 13.53 -1.92 -1.10
N ASN A 164 14.50 -1.92 -2.01
CA ASN A 164 15.91 -2.07 -1.68
C ASN A 164 16.38 -0.91 -0.77
N THR A 165 16.06 0.34 -1.12
CA THR A 165 16.39 1.50 -0.29
C THR A 165 15.87 1.35 1.15
N LEU A 166 14.62 0.92 1.31
CA LEU A 166 14.01 0.75 2.63
C LEU A 166 14.61 -0.43 3.41
N ARG A 167 14.94 -1.53 2.75
CA ARG A 167 15.54 -2.71 3.41
C ARG A 167 16.99 -2.47 3.81
N ASP A 168 17.78 -1.89 2.91
CA ASP A 168 19.21 -1.65 3.14
C ASP A 168 19.44 -0.62 4.24
N ASN A 169 18.52 0.34 4.39
CA ASN A 169 18.61 1.40 5.40
C ASN A 169 17.54 1.24 6.51
N TRP A 170 17.05 0.03 6.75
CA TRP A 170 15.92 -0.21 7.66
C TRP A 170 16.16 0.35 9.06
N HIS A 171 17.34 0.10 9.64
CA HIS A 171 17.71 0.56 10.98
C HIS A 171 17.82 2.08 11.10
N ASP A 172 18.20 2.76 10.02
CA ASP A 172 18.36 4.22 10.00
C ASP A 172 17.04 4.95 9.76
N ILE A 173 16.15 4.35 8.93
CA ILE A 173 14.87 4.94 8.52
C ILE A 173 13.81 4.71 9.59
N VAL A 174 13.73 3.51 10.16
CA VAL A 174 12.72 3.14 11.15
C VAL A 174 13.19 3.56 12.54
N LYS A 175 12.68 4.69 13.02
CA LYS A 175 13.08 5.28 14.31
C LYS A 175 12.45 4.60 15.52
N ASP A 176 11.29 3.97 15.33
CA ASP A 176 10.53 3.38 16.43
C ASP A 176 9.79 2.11 15.95
N ARG A 177 9.94 1.01 16.71
CA ARG A 177 9.26 -0.27 16.49
C ARG A 177 8.71 -0.76 17.82
N ARG A 178 7.46 -0.40 18.11
CA ARG A 178 6.79 -0.79 19.34
C ARG A 178 5.76 -1.87 19.10
N TYR A 179 5.74 -2.80 20.04
CA TYR A 179 4.74 -3.85 20.11
C TYR A 179 4.08 -3.84 21.50
N VAL A 180 2.80 -4.18 21.52
CA VAL A 180 2.04 -4.38 22.76
C VAL A 180 1.63 -5.85 22.77
N THR A 181 1.86 -6.50 23.91
CA THR A 181 1.47 -7.89 24.14
C THR A 181 0.88 -8.07 25.53
N ILE A 182 0.08 -9.10 25.68
CA ILE A 182 -0.44 -9.54 26.97
C ILE A 182 0.26 -10.84 27.31
N VAL A 183 0.83 -10.91 28.51
CA VAL A 183 1.51 -12.08 29.02
C VAL A 183 0.76 -12.66 30.24
N SER A 184 0.93 -13.93 30.51
CA SER A 184 0.40 -14.57 31.72
C SER A 184 1.39 -14.46 32.88
N GLY A 185 0.90 -14.36 34.12
CA GLY A 185 1.71 -14.21 35.32
C GLY A 185 2.12 -12.78 35.61
N ASP A 186 2.98 -12.61 36.58
CA ASP A 186 3.49 -11.31 37.01
C ASP A 186 4.89 -11.09 36.46
N MET A 187 5.16 -9.87 35.99
CA MET A 187 6.50 -9.47 35.56
C MET A 187 7.34 -9.08 36.77
N GLU A 188 8.49 -9.70 36.94
CA GLU A 188 9.40 -9.36 38.06
C GLU A 188 10.00 -7.95 37.93
N ARG A 189 10.07 -7.42 36.71
CA ARG A 189 10.63 -6.09 36.41
C ARG A 189 9.73 -5.35 35.43
N ASP A 190 9.64 -4.05 35.60
CA ASP A 190 8.85 -3.16 34.72
C ASP A 190 9.51 -2.93 33.36
N ALA A 191 10.83 -3.12 33.28
CA ALA A 191 11.61 -2.96 32.04
C ALA A 191 12.84 -3.86 32.05
N GLY A 192 13.33 -4.16 30.87
CA GLY A 192 14.52 -4.98 30.66
C GLY A 192 14.81 -5.20 29.20
N SER A 193 15.84 -5.98 28.91
CA SER A 193 16.18 -6.45 27.57
C SER A 193 16.29 -7.96 27.56
N ILE A 194 15.92 -8.55 26.43
CA ILE A 194 16.06 -9.97 26.14
C ILE A 194 16.99 -10.11 24.96
N GLU A 195 18.13 -10.73 25.19
CA GLU A 195 19.12 -11.06 24.16
C GLU A 195 19.05 -12.54 23.83
N SER A 196 19.13 -12.87 22.55
CA SER A 196 19.15 -14.27 22.11
C SER A 196 19.78 -14.41 20.73
N TRP A 197 20.17 -15.64 20.41
CA TRP A 197 20.61 -16.03 19.07
C TRP A 197 19.56 -16.92 18.44
N LEU A 198 19.02 -16.49 17.29
CA LEU A 198 17.96 -17.17 16.58
C LEU A 198 18.52 -18.01 15.45
N THR A 199 18.30 -19.31 15.52
CA THR A 199 18.69 -20.28 14.46
C THR A 199 17.47 -20.74 13.72
N ASP A 200 17.47 -20.54 12.40
CA ASP A 200 16.39 -20.99 11.52
C ASP A 200 16.51 -22.50 11.27
N ARG A 201 15.53 -23.24 11.73
CA ARG A 201 15.35 -24.67 11.50
C ARG A 201 14.24 -24.86 10.47
N LYS A 202 14.28 -25.94 9.69
CA LYS A 202 13.29 -26.19 8.61
C LYS A 202 11.81 -26.02 9.03
N LEU A 203 11.48 -26.31 10.29
CA LEU A 203 10.09 -26.27 10.77
C LEU A 203 9.83 -25.16 11.81
N TYR A 204 10.85 -24.62 12.45
CA TYR A 204 10.72 -23.61 13.51
C TYR A 204 12.01 -22.81 13.67
N VAL A 205 11.92 -21.66 14.33
CA VAL A 205 13.08 -20.89 14.78
C VAL A 205 13.39 -21.30 16.21
N SER A 206 14.61 -21.72 16.48
CA SER A 206 15.09 -21.96 17.86
C SER A 206 15.80 -20.71 18.39
N SER A 207 15.64 -20.44 19.68
CA SER A 207 16.29 -19.35 20.39
C SER A 207 17.27 -19.93 21.42
N SER A 208 18.46 -19.39 21.50
CA SER A 208 19.47 -19.73 22.50
C SER A 208 19.91 -18.46 23.23
N PRO A 209 20.10 -18.49 24.56
CA PRO A 209 20.69 -17.37 25.30
C PRO A 209 22.20 -17.26 25.11
N VAL A 210 22.84 -18.26 24.49
CA VAL A 210 24.29 -18.34 24.26
C VAL A 210 24.54 -18.37 22.76
N ASP A 211 25.56 -17.64 22.33
CA ASP A 211 26.04 -17.66 20.96
C ASP A 211 26.82 -18.98 20.72
N ASP A 212 26.26 -19.83 19.87
CA ASP A 212 26.90 -21.07 19.41
C ASP A 212 27.56 -20.89 18.03
N GLY A 213 27.64 -19.68 17.52
CA GLY A 213 28.17 -19.33 16.20
C GLY A 213 27.25 -19.67 15.02
N THR A 214 26.05 -20.20 15.26
CA THR A 214 25.08 -20.58 14.20
C THR A 214 23.86 -19.66 14.14
N GLY A 215 23.58 -18.92 15.22
CA GLY A 215 22.41 -18.08 15.37
C GLY A 215 22.65 -16.64 14.91
N LYS A 216 21.55 -15.94 14.57
CA LYS A 216 21.56 -14.50 14.35
C LYS A 216 21.18 -13.80 15.65
N TYR A 217 21.99 -12.82 16.05
CA TYR A 217 21.72 -12.01 17.23
C TYR A 217 20.39 -11.30 17.15
N ALA A 218 19.62 -11.33 18.21
CA ALA A 218 18.34 -10.65 18.38
C ALA A 218 18.28 -9.99 19.75
N LEU A 219 17.86 -8.74 19.80
CA LEU A 219 17.66 -7.93 20.99
C LEU A 219 16.24 -7.37 20.99
N THR A 220 15.55 -7.53 22.11
CA THR A 220 14.21 -6.97 22.36
C THR A 220 14.22 -6.20 23.65
#